data_0246f8e5b12998ee2b06cb6bc70c6991
#
_entry.id   0246f8e5b12998ee2b06cb6bc70c6991
#
_cell.length_a   1.000
_cell.length_b   1.000
_cell.length_c   1.000
_cell.angle_alpha   90.00
_cell.angle_beta   90.00
_cell.angle_gamma   90.00
#
_symmetry.space_group_name_H-M   'P 1'
#
loop_
_entity.id
_entity.type
_entity.pdbx_description
1 polymer ?
#
loop_
_entity_poly.entity_id
_entity_poly.type
_entity_poly.pdbx_seq_one_letter_code
_entity_poly.pdbx_strand_id
1 'polypeptide(L)'
;MTLGALCAALACFAGLQAVLGGLRPTQPSASELIRATTLSPVEWRLHQRGHAGWYQRWVRPIALLWGGRLHLRPARIDPLYLIQAGLEPDQIDGVELRALRLISAAAGTLLAGLLAILLSGAFMLVPLFAWAGYMVPLRYLAARRRTRQDALQRELPQLISILRAFTLAGMPLERTLHILSANSQSDSLLRSEIQRALGRYGLGLSIEQALEEIGSRTGVDDIAMFVSAVAQSKRIGSDLDATLRDQEIMVRMNQRNRSTAKAAAVGTKLLAVLGGIYLPEFVILIVVPLFWGIMQRAFG
;
A
#
# COMPACT_ATOMS: atom_id res chain seq x y z
N MET A 1 -1.98 -7.26 37.96
CA MET A 1 -2.57 -6.07 37.31
C MET A 1 -1.91 -5.70 35.97
N THR A 2 -0.66 -6.07 35.71
CA THR A 2 0.08 -5.77 34.46
C THR A 2 -0.44 -6.51 33.21
N LEU A 3 -0.95 -7.76 33.36
CA LEU A 3 -1.48 -8.55 32.24
C LEU A 3 -2.78 -7.94 31.64
N GLY A 4 -3.66 -7.39 32.48
CA GLY A 4 -4.91 -6.76 31.99
C GLY A 4 -4.67 -5.49 31.16
N ALA A 5 -3.65 -4.71 31.50
CA ALA A 5 -3.28 -3.51 30.74
C ALA A 5 -2.67 -3.88 29.38
N LEU A 6 -1.86 -4.95 29.33
CA LEU A 6 -1.28 -5.46 28.10
C LEU A 6 -2.36 -6.01 27.16
N CYS A 7 -3.36 -6.72 27.70
CA CYS A 7 -4.52 -7.19 26.96
C CYS A 7 -5.39 -6.03 26.42
N ALA A 8 -5.62 -4.98 27.23
CA ALA A 8 -6.36 -3.80 26.79
C ALA A 8 -5.61 -3.01 25.71
N ALA A 9 -4.28 -2.90 25.81
CA ALA A 9 -3.43 -2.27 24.80
C ALA A 9 -3.46 -3.04 23.47
N LEU A 10 -3.35 -4.36 23.54
CA LEU A 10 -3.46 -5.25 22.37
C LEU A 10 -4.86 -5.21 21.76
N ALA A 11 -5.91 -5.17 22.57
CA ALA A 11 -7.29 -5.06 22.09
C ALA A 11 -7.56 -3.71 21.39
N CYS A 12 -7.05 -2.59 21.91
CA CYS A 12 -7.15 -1.30 21.24
C CYS A 12 -6.33 -1.25 19.94
N PHE A 13 -5.14 -1.85 19.92
CA PHE A 13 -4.31 -1.94 18.71
C PHE A 13 -4.96 -2.86 17.66
N ALA A 14 -5.51 -3.99 18.08
CA ALA A 14 -6.26 -4.90 17.22
C ALA A 14 -7.55 -4.23 16.71
N GLY A 15 -8.26 -3.48 17.54
CA GLY A 15 -9.42 -2.67 17.15
C GLY A 15 -9.05 -1.62 16.09
N LEU A 16 -7.94 -0.91 16.28
CA LEU A 16 -7.44 0.07 15.30
C LEU A 16 -7.02 -0.60 13.98
N GLN A 17 -6.36 -1.77 14.04
CA GLN A 17 -6.04 -2.56 12.85
C GLN A 17 -7.29 -3.09 12.15
N ALA A 18 -8.32 -3.50 12.91
CA ALA A 18 -9.59 -3.92 12.35
C ALA A 18 -10.30 -2.75 11.65
N VAL A 19 -10.31 -1.53 12.25
CA VAL A 19 -10.85 -0.31 11.62
C VAL A 19 -10.13 -0.01 10.31
N LEU A 20 -8.80 -0.08 10.30
CA LEU A 20 -7.99 0.15 9.11
C LEU A 20 -8.13 -0.99 8.09
N GLY A 21 -8.30 -2.24 8.55
CA GLY A 21 -8.57 -3.40 7.70
C GLY A 21 -9.92 -3.35 6.98
N GLY A 22 -10.91 -2.68 7.57
CA GLY A 22 -12.22 -2.42 6.96
C GLY A 22 -12.20 -1.47 5.75
N LEU A 23 -11.07 -0.78 5.51
CA LEU A 23 -10.79 -0.01 4.29
C LEU A 23 -10.42 -0.90 3.08
N ARG A 24 -10.57 -2.23 3.18
CA ARG A 24 -10.34 -3.10 2.03
C ARG A 24 -11.38 -2.75 0.94
N PRO A 25 -10.94 -2.39 -0.30
CA PRO A 25 -11.88 -2.35 -1.40
C PRO A 25 -12.38 -3.78 -1.58
N THR A 26 -13.66 -3.97 -1.53
CA THR A 26 -14.28 -5.13 -2.16
C THR A 26 -14.00 -4.96 -3.65
N GLN A 27 -13.09 -5.76 -4.20
CA GLN A 27 -12.93 -5.82 -5.65
C GLN A 27 -14.27 -6.27 -6.21
N PRO A 28 -14.89 -5.50 -7.11
CA PRO A 28 -16.13 -5.95 -7.73
C PRO A 28 -15.82 -7.25 -8.47
N SER A 29 -16.58 -8.30 -8.19
CA SER A 29 -16.46 -9.57 -8.91
C SER A 29 -16.76 -9.35 -10.40
N ALA A 30 -16.24 -10.22 -11.28
CA ALA A 30 -16.49 -10.11 -12.72
C ALA A 30 -18.00 -10.06 -13.05
N SER A 31 -18.84 -10.73 -12.25
CA SER A 31 -20.31 -10.67 -12.35
C SER A 31 -20.87 -9.29 -11.96
N GLU A 32 -20.24 -8.56 -11.07
CA GLU A 32 -20.65 -7.20 -10.69
C GLU A 32 -20.26 -6.18 -11.78
N LEU A 33 -19.11 -6.38 -12.44
CA LEU A 33 -18.70 -5.54 -13.58
C LEU A 33 -19.65 -5.69 -14.77
N ILE A 34 -20.12 -6.92 -15.05
CA ILE A 34 -21.13 -7.18 -16.09
C ILE A 34 -22.47 -6.51 -15.73
N ARG A 35 -22.87 -6.57 -14.46
CA ARG A 35 -24.06 -5.87 -13.99
C ARG A 35 -23.91 -4.34 -14.01
N ALA A 36 -22.71 -3.83 -13.76
CA ALA A 36 -22.42 -2.40 -13.84
C ALA A 36 -22.64 -1.81 -15.24
N THR A 37 -22.49 -2.62 -16.31
CA THR A 37 -22.77 -2.19 -17.69
C THR A 37 -24.26 -2.20 -18.03
N THR A 38 -25.08 -2.91 -17.23
CA THR A 38 -26.54 -3.04 -17.47
C THR A 38 -27.39 -2.19 -16.54
N LEU A 39 -26.84 -1.74 -15.39
CA LEU A 39 -27.57 -0.93 -14.42
C LEU A 39 -27.39 0.58 -14.67
N SER A 40 -28.42 1.35 -14.35
CA SER A 40 -28.32 2.81 -14.38
C SER A 40 -27.29 3.31 -13.33
N PRO A 41 -26.65 4.50 -13.52
CA PRO A 41 -25.67 5.04 -12.57
C PRO A 41 -26.22 5.24 -11.16
N VAL A 42 -27.52 5.33 -11.00
CA VAL A 42 -28.21 5.46 -9.70
C VAL A 42 -28.35 4.09 -9.02
N GLU A 43 -28.78 3.08 -9.74
CA GLU A 43 -28.91 1.71 -9.25
C GLU A 43 -27.56 1.11 -8.88
N TRP A 44 -26.51 1.38 -9.67
CA TRP A 44 -25.15 1.01 -9.36
C TRP A 44 -24.67 1.61 -8.01
N ARG A 45 -24.94 2.90 -7.77
CA ARG A 45 -24.62 3.53 -6.47
C ARG A 45 -25.38 2.92 -5.30
N LEU A 46 -26.62 2.50 -5.49
CA LEU A 46 -27.42 1.83 -4.47
C LEU A 46 -26.90 0.41 -4.19
N HIS A 47 -26.48 -0.30 -5.23
CA HIS A 47 -25.91 -1.65 -5.09
C HIS A 47 -24.55 -1.64 -4.35
N GLN A 48 -23.70 -0.67 -4.66
CA GLN A 48 -22.45 -0.46 -3.91
C GLN A 48 -22.68 -0.17 -2.43
N ARG A 49 -23.77 0.51 -2.06
CA ARG A 49 -24.14 0.74 -0.65
C ARG A 49 -24.53 -0.54 0.10
N GLY A 50 -25.06 -1.55 -0.59
CA GLY A 50 -25.43 -2.84 0.01
C GLY A 50 -24.22 -3.69 0.44
N HIS A 51 -23.10 -3.57 -0.24
CA HIS A 51 -21.83 -4.24 0.07
C HIS A 51 -20.85 -3.35 0.83
N ALA A 52 -21.32 -2.22 1.39
CA ALA A 52 -20.53 -1.33 2.22
C ALA A 52 -19.95 -2.09 3.40
N GLY A 53 -18.62 -2.24 3.44
CA GLY A 53 -17.90 -2.85 4.56
C GLY A 53 -18.26 -2.15 5.88
N TRP A 54 -18.09 -2.84 7.00
CA TRP A 54 -18.41 -2.31 8.33
C TRP A 54 -17.81 -0.92 8.59
N TYR A 55 -16.68 -0.59 7.94
CA TYR A 55 -16.05 0.72 7.95
C TYR A 55 -17.01 1.83 7.45
N GLN A 56 -17.65 1.65 6.28
CA GLN A 56 -18.60 2.61 5.72
C GLN A 56 -19.88 2.71 6.56
N ARG A 57 -20.23 1.63 7.26
CA ARG A 57 -21.45 1.57 8.07
C ARG A 57 -21.29 2.20 9.45
N TRP A 58 -20.11 2.06 10.09
CA TRP A 58 -19.88 2.48 11.47
C TRP A 58 -18.86 3.60 11.63
N VAL A 59 -17.75 3.57 10.92
CA VAL A 59 -16.65 4.52 11.11
C VAL A 59 -16.86 5.80 10.32
N ARG A 60 -17.34 5.70 9.09
CA ARG A 60 -17.56 6.84 8.20
C ARG A 60 -18.56 7.87 8.78
N PRO A 61 -19.75 7.50 9.31
CA PRO A 61 -20.67 8.49 9.90
C PRO A 61 -20.07 9.19 11.13
N ILE A 62 -19.30 8.45 11.96
CA ILE A 62 -18.63 9.03 13.12
C ILE A 62 -17.54 10.00 12.67
N ALA A 63 -16.72 9.64 11.69
CA ALA A 63 -15.67 10.49 11.16
C ALA A 63 -16.23 11.77 10.51
N LEU A 64 -17.35 11.68 9.80
CA LEU A 64 -18.00 12.83 9.17
C LEU A 64 -18.70 13.73 10.21
N LEU A 65 -19.35 13.17 11.25
CA LEU A 65 -19.97 13.93 12.32
C LEU A 65 -18.93 14.72 13.12
N TRP A 66 -17.80 14.13 13.45
CA TRP A 66 -16.72 14.80 14.15
C TRP A 66 -15.96 15.78 13.24
N GLY A 67 -15.75 15.43 11.97
CA GLY A 67 -15.15 16.31 10.97
C GLY A 67 -15.96 17.58 10.73
N GLY A 68 -17.30 17.47 10.66
CA GLY A 68 -18.22 18.60 10.50
C GLY A 68 -18.28 19.51 11.75
N ARG A 69 -18.32 18.93 12.95
CA ARG A 69 -18.34 19.70 14.21
C ARG A 69 -17.04 20.46 14.48
N LEU A 70 -15.89 19.90 14.09
CA LEU A 70 -14.58 20.50 14.34
C LEU A 70 -14.11 21.45 13.23
N HIS A 71 -14.94 21.74 12.20
CA HIS A 71 -14.60 22.60 11.06
C HIS A 71 -13.19 22.27 10.49
N LEU A 72 -12.87 20.97 10.39
CA LEU A 72 -11.55 20.51 9.97
C LEU A 72 -11.32 20.89 8.50
N ARG A 73 -10.25 21.62 8.26
CA ARG A 73 -9.79 21.87 6.89
C ARG A 73 -9.43 20.53 6.22
N PRO A 74 -9.81 20.29 4.96
CA PRO A 74 -9.48 19.03 4.28
C PRO A 74 -7.96 18.80 4.29
N ALA A 75 -7.53 17.57 4.54
CA ALA A 75 -6.12 17.22 4.38
C ALA A 75 -5.75 17.35 2.90
N ARG A 76 -4.74 18.15 2.59
CA ARG A 76 -4.19 18.21 1.23
C ARG A 76 -3.46 16.89 0.95
N ILE A 77 -4.14 15.95 0.33
CA ILE A 77 -3.55 14.71 -0.17
C ILE A 77 -3.76 14.74 -1.66
N ASP A 78 -2.68 14.46 -2.37
CA ASP A 78 -2.74 14.30 -3.80
C ASP A 78 -3.71 13.15 -4.14
N PRO A 79 -4.77 13.38 -4.95
CA PRO A 79 -5.71 12.33 -5.35
C PRO A 79 -4.99 11.15 -6.02
N LEU A 80 -3.89 11.38 -6.70
CA LEU A 80 -3.05 10.32 -7.28
C LEU A 80 -2.49 9.38 -6.21
N TYR A 81 -2.14 9.89 -5.02
CA TYR A 81 -1.65 9.05 -3.94
C TYR A 81 -2.70 8.05 -3.44
N LEU A 82 -3.98 8.47 -3.37
CA LEU A 82 -5.11 7.61 -3.00
C LEU A 82 -5.37 6.54 -4.07
N ILE A 83 -5.36 6.93 -5.35
CA ILE A 83 -5.51 6.03 -6.48
C ILE A 83 -4.40 4.96 -6.47
N GLN A 84 -3.16 5.35 -6.22
CA GLN A 84 -2.01 4.44 -6.12
C GLN A 84 -2.12 3.48 -4.92
N ALA A 85 -2.79 3.90 -3.84
CA ALA A 85 -3.12 3.02 -2.71
C ALA A 85 -4.32 2.09 -2.99
N GLY A 86 -4.97 2.22 -4.15
CA GLY A 86 -6.14 1.44 -4.54
C GLY A 86 -7.44 1.92 -3.90
N LEU A 87 -7.51 3.20 -3.56
CA LEU A 87 -8.70 3.86 -3.05
C LEU A 87 -9.17 4.85 -4.11
N GLU A 88 -10.44 4.80 -4.46
CA GLU A 88 -11.01 5.82 -5.35
C GLU A 88 -11.19 7.12 -4.55
N PRO A 89 -10.88 8.29 -5.13
CA PRO A 89 -10.98 9.58 -4.45
C PRO A 89 -12.40 9.88 -3.96
N ASP A 90 -13.43 9.27 -4.57
CA ASP A 90 -14.83 9.37 -4.15
C ASP A 90 -15.16 8.57 -2.88
N GLN A 91 -14.27 7.65 -2.47
CA GLN A 91 -14.48 6.78 -1.31
C GLN A 91 -13.97 7.38 -0.01
N ILE A 92 -12.98 8.27 -0.06
CA ILE A 92 -12.38 8.89 1.13
C ILE A 92 -12.14 10.38 0.88
N ASP A 93 -12.87 11.21 1.60
CA ASP A 93 -12.66 12.65 1.62
C ASP A 93 -11.43 13.04 2.45
N GLY A 94 -10.75 14.13 2.06
CA GLY A 94 -9.65 14.69 2.83
C GLY A 94 -10.02 15.05 4.28
N VAL A 95 -11.30 15.38 4.53
CA VAL A 95 -11.85 15.62 5.86
C VAL A 95 -11.94 14.32 6.66
N GLU A 96 -12.39 13.24 6.03
CA GLU A 96 -12.51 11.91 6.63
C GLU A 96 -11.14 11.37 7.07
N LEU A 97 -10.11 11.53 6.22
CA LEU A 97 -8.76 11.11 6.57
C LEU A 97 -8.18 11.93 7.74
N ARG A 98 -8.48 13.24 7.81
CA ARG A 98 -8.06 14.06 8.95
C ARG A 98 -8.77 13.66 10.22
N ALA A 99 -10.07 13.36 10.14
CA ALA A 99 -10.84 12.84 11.27
C ALA A 99 -10.28 11.50 11.76
N LEU A 100 -9.93 10.58 10.86
CA LEU A 100 -9.27 9.31 11.20
C LEU A 100 -7.93 9.50 11.93
N ARG A 101 -7.13 10.49 11.52
CA ARG A 101 -5.87 10.81 12.21
C ARG A 101 -6.11 11.32 13.62
N LEU A 102 -7.12 12.15 13.82
CA LEU A 102 -7.47 12.68 15.15
C LEU A 102 -8.05 11.60 16.06
N ILE A 103 -8.91 10.72 15.51
CA ILE A 103 -9.47 9.59 16.27
C ILE A 103 -8.34 8.62 16.68
N SER A 104 -7.42 8.32 15.78
CA SER A 104 -6.28 7.43 16.11
C SER A 104 -5.29 8.08 17.08
N ALA A 105 -5.09 9.39 17.03
CA ALA A 105 -4.30 10.13 18.01
C ALA A 105 -4.99 10.12 19.37
N ALA A 106 -6.30 10.38 19.44
CA ALA A 106 -7.08 10.31 20.67
C ALA A 106 -7.07 8.91 21.30
N ALA A 107 -7.21 7.87 20.50
CA ALA A 107 -7.08 6.49 20.97
C ALA A 107 -5.66 6.20 21.52
N GLY A 108 -4.62 6.71 20.87
CA GLY A 108 -3.24 6.62 21.36
C GLY A 108 -3.02 7.34 22.69
N THR A 109 -3.58 8.55 22.85
CA THR A 109 -3.50 9.31 24.12
C THR A 109 -4.24 8.63 25.25
N LEU A 110 -5.44 8.09 25.00
CA LEU A 110 -6.23 7.35 25.99
C LEU A 110 -5.47 6.10 26.45
N LEU A 111 -4.86 5.36 25.50
CA LEU A 111 -4.07 4.19 25.81
C LEU A 111 -2.85 4.53 26.66
N ALA A 112 -2.13 5.60 26.31
CA ALA A 112 -0.99 6.06 27.06
C ALA A 112 -1.36 6.56 28.46
N GLY A 113 -2.50 7.27 28.59
CA GLY A 113 -3.04 7.71 29.88
C GLY A 113 -3.37 6.54 30.81
N LEU A 114 -4.01 5.49 30.25
CA LEU A 114 -4.31 4.28 31.00
C LEU A 114 -3.02 3.56 31.46
N LEU A 115 -2.02 3.46 30.58
CA LEU A 115 -0.71 2.89 30.90
C LEU A 115 0.02 3.72 31.96
N ALA A 116 -0.04 5.05 31.88
CA ALA A 116 0.61 5.95 32.84
C ALA A 116 0.03 5.82 34.26
N ILE A 117 -1.29 5.62 34.36
CA ILE A 117 -1.98 5.35 35.64
C ILE A 117 -1.53 4.00 36.23
N LEU A 118 -1.39 2.95 35.38
CA LEU A 118 -0.97 1.63 35.85
C LEU A 118 0.51 1.53 36.25
N LEU A 119 1.40 2.25 35.57
CA LEU A 119 2.84 2.21 35.78
C LEU A 119 3.40 3.37 36.64
N SER A 120 2.54 4.06 37.41
CA SER A 120 2.92 5.09 38.41
C SER A 120 4.03 6.03 37.95
N GLY A 121 3.83 6.80 36.86
CA GLY A 121 4.79 7.84 36.47
C GLY A 121 5.17 7.89 34.96
N ALA A 122 4.64 7.04 34.12
CA ALA A 122 4.97 7.02 32.70
C ALA A 122 4.26 8.13 31.87
N PHE A 123 3.89 9.28 32.47
CA PHE A 123 3.24 10.41 31.79
C PHE A 123 4.07 10.98 30.63
N MET A 124 5.39 10.81 30.67
CA MET A 124 6.28 11.26 29.62
C MET A 124 6.07 10.48 28.29
N LEU A 125 5.40 9.32 28.33
CA LEU A 125 5.10 8.52 27.14
C LEU A 125 3.81 8.99 26.42
N VAL A 126 2.95 9.77 27.07
CA VAL A 126 1.69 10.24 26.50
C VAL A 126 1.87 10.99 25.16
N PRO A 127 2.76 12.01 25.04
CA PRO A 127 2.97 12.70 23.77
C PRO A 127 3.55 11.77 22.67
N LEU A 128 4.38 10.81 23.06
CA LEU A 128 4.94 9.84 22.12
C LEU A 128 3.83 8.93 21.50
N PHE A 129 2.93 8.42 22.33
CA PHE A 129 1.81 7.59 21.87
C PHE A 129 0.77 8.40 21.08
N ALA A 130 0.52 9.65 21.44
CA ALA A 130 -0.32 10.55 20.67
C ALA A 130 0.24 10.78 19.26
N TRP A 131 1.55 11.05 19.16
CA TRP A 131 2.24 11.23 17.90
C TRP A 131 2.27 9.92 17.08
N ALA A 132 2.56 8.79 17.71
CA ALA A 132 2.53 7.48 17.07
C ALA A 132 1.14 7.17 16.52
N GLY A 133 0.07 7.37 17.32
CA GLY A 133 -1.33 7.20 16.89
C GLY A 133 -1.69 8.07 15.70
N TYR A 134 -1.24 9.33 15.68
CA TYR A 134 -1.45 10.25 14.56
C TYR A 134 -0.78 9.75 13.24
N MET A 135 0.36 9.06 13.36
CA MET A 135 1.11 8.52 12.21
C MET A 135 0.55 7.20 11.66
N VAL A 136 -0.23 6.44 12.47
CA VAL A 136 -0.73 5.11 12.07
C VAL A 136 -1.51 5.12 10.76
N PRO A 137 -2.51 5.98 10.51
CA PRO A 137 -3.28 5.98 9.26
C PRO A 137 -2.41 6.26 8.03
N LEU A 138 -1.43 7.16 8.17
CA LEU A 138 -0.49 7.47 7.08
C LEU A 138 0.41 6.30 6.73
N ARG A 139 0.97 5.65 7.76
CA ARG A 139 1.81 4.46 7.57
C ARG A 139 1.03 3.31 6.97
N TYR A 140 -0.24 3.15 7.35
CA TYR A 140 -1.13 2.15 6.77
C TYR A 140 -1.37 2.40 5.28
N LEU A 141 -1.71 3.66 4.89
CA LEU A 141 -1.88 4.01 3.48
C LEU A 141 -0.58 3.81 2.69
N ALA A 142 0.56 4.21 3.25
CA ALA A 142 1.86 4.03 2.62
C ALA A 142 2.22 2.53 2.46
N ALA A 143 1.96 1.71 3.47
CA ALA A 143 2.17 0.28 3.41
C ALA A 143 1.28 -0.37 2.35
N ARG A 144 0.00 0.00 2.30
CA ARG A 144 -0.96 -0.49 1.32
C ARG A 144 -0.56 -0.13 -0.12
N ARG A 145 -0.15 1.14 -0.34
CA ARG A 145 0.39 1.58 -1.62
C ARG A 145 1.57 0.71 -2.05
N ARG A 146 2.55 0.51 -1.15
CA ARG A 146 3.73 -0.34 -1.42
C ARG A 146 3.34 -1.78 -1.76
N THR A 147 2.45 -2.39 -0.99
CA THR A 147 2.00 -3.77 -1.24
C THR A 147 1.33 -3.90 -2.62
N ARG A 148 0.50 -2.91 -3.00
CA ARG A 148 -0.13 -2.87 -4.31
C ARG A 148 0.89 -2.67 -5.43
N GLN A 149 1.84 -1.76 -5.25
CA GLN A 149 2.92 -1.51 -6.20
C GLN A 149 3.80 -2.73 -6.39
N ASP A 150 4.15 -3.43 -5.29
CA ASP A 150 4.92 -4.68 -5.35
C ASP A 150 4.15 -5.80 -6.09
N ALA A 151 2.83 -5.89 -5.92
CA ALA A 151 2.00 -6.85 -6.64
C ALA A 151 1.96 -6.55 -8.15
N LEU A 152 1.66 -5.30 -8.53
CA LEU A 152 1.67 -4.83 -9.92
C LEU A 152 3.01 -5.09 -10.60
N GLN A 153 4.11 -4.84 -9.89
CA GLN A 153 5.46 -5.03 -10.40
C GLN A 153 5.82 -6.50 -10.65
N ARG A 154 5.25 -7.43 -9.85
CA ARG A 154 5.42 -8.88 -10.07
C ARG A 154 4.65 -9.38 -11.29
N GLU A 155 3.52 -8.76 -11.62
CA GLU A 155 2.68 -9.13 -12.77
C GLU A 155 3.24 -8.62 -14.10
N LEU A 156 4.02 -7.53 -14.09
CA LEU A 156 4.51 -6.85 -15.29
C LEU A 156 5.29 -7.75 -16.26
N PRO A 157 6.26 -8.59 -15.85
CA PRO A 157 7.02 -9.42 -16.80
C PRO A 157 6.14 -10.40 -17.55
N GLN A 158 5.15 -10.98 -16.86
CA GLN A 158 4.21 -11.91 -17.51
C GLN A 158 3.37 -11.18 -18.55
N LEU A 159 2.90 -9.97 -18.24
CA LEU A 159 2.18 -9.13 -19.19
C LEU A 159 3.01 -8.86 -20.44
N ILE A 160 4.27 -8.43 -20.29
CA ILE A 160 5.17 -8.13 -21.41
C ILE A 160 5.39 -9.35 -22.27
N SER A 161 5.65 -10.53 -21.66
CA SER A 161 5.87 -11.78 -22.40
C SER A 161 4.64 -12.18 -23.23
N ILE A 162 3.45 -12.01 -22.67
CA ILE A 162 2.20 -12.31 -23.40
C ILE A 162 1.96 -11.29 -24.52
N LEU A 163 2.13 -9.99 -24.25
CA LEU A 163 2.02 -8.96 -25.30
C LEU A 163 2.97 -9.24 -26.46
N ARG A 164 4.23 -9.58 -26.15
CA ARG A 164 5.22 -9.91 -27.16
C ARG A 164 4.83 -11.14 -28.00
N ALA A 165 4.34 -12.20 -27.37
CA ALA A 165 3.89 -13.40 -28.08
C ALA A 165 2.77 -13.10 -29.10
N PHE A 166 1.81 -12.25 -28.75
CA PHE A 166 0.75 -11.83 -29.65
C PHE A 166 1.23 -10.87 -30.74
N THR A 167 2.19 -9.98 -30.43
CA THR A 167 2.80 -9.08 -31.42
C THR A 167 3.58 -9.88 -32.48
N LEU A 168 4.35 -10.90 -32.04
CA LEU A 168 5.03 -11.82 -32.96
C LEU A 168 4.06 -12.60 -33.84
N ALA A 169 2.85 -12.90 -33.36
CA ALA A 169 1.77 -13.51 -34.15
C ALA A 169 1.08 -12.51 -35.09
N GLY A 170 1.57 -11.26 -35.18
CA GLY A 170 1.01 -10.21 -36.05
C GLY A 170 -0.27 -9.56 -35.55
N MET A 171 -0.62 -9.76 -34.27
CA MET A 171 -1.82 -9.14 -33.71
C MET A 171 -1.61 -7.65 -33.37
N PRO A 172 -2.59 -6.77 -33.68
CA PRO A 172 -2.56 -5.37 -33.26
C PRO A 172 -2.58 -5.26 -31.74
N LEU A 173 -1.86 -4.25 -31.21
CA LEU A 173 -1.74 -3.98 -29.76
C LEU A 173 -3.12 -3.88 -29.08
N GLU A 174 -4.06 -3.14 -29.67
CA GLU A 174 -5.39 -2.91 -29.13
C GLU A 174 -6.16 -4.24 -28.95
N ARG A 175 -6.10 -5.11 -29.96
CA ARG A 175 -6.73 -6.42 -29.91
C ARG A 175 -6.12 -7.32 -28.84
N THR A 176 -4.79 -7.28 -28.73
CA THR A 176 -4.05 -8.03 -27.70
C THR A 176 -4.46 -7.58 -26.30
N LEU A 177 -4.54 -6.26 -26.05
CA LEU A 177 -5.00 -5.71 -24.77
C LEU A 177 -6.44 -6.11 -24.45
N HIS A 178 -7.33 -6.12 -25.44
CA HIS A 178 -8.71 -6.61 -25.28
C HIS A 178 -8.76 -8.08 -24.87
N ILE A 179 -7.99 -8.96 -25.52
CA ILE A 179 -7.92 -10.38 -25.17
C ILE A 179 -7.40 -10.57 -23.74
N LEU A 180 -6.34 -9.82 -23.36
CA LEU A 180 -5.78 -9.84 -22.02
C LEU A 180 -6.79 -9.38 -20.96
N SER A 181 -7.57 -8.37 -21.27
CA SER A 181 -8.59 -7.85 -20.36
C SER A 181 -9.79 -8.79 -20.20
N ALA A 182 -10.14 -9.55 -21.25
CA ALA A 182 -11.30 -10.44 -21.27
C ALA A 182 -11.08 -11.77 -20.55
N ASN A 183 -9.82 -12.22 -20.35
CA ASN A 183 -9.52 -13.49 -19.71
C ASN A 183 -9.73 -13.42 -18.20
N SER A 184 -10.87 -13.90 -17.70
CA SER A 184 -11.36 -13.75 -16.32
C SER A 184 -10.72 -14.67 -15.27
N GLN A 185 -9.74 -15.51 -15.63
CA GLN A 185 -9.23 -16.56 -14.75
C GLN A 185 -8.25 -16.09 -13.66
N SER A 186 -7.83 -14.84 -13.60
CA SER A 186 -6.93 -14.34 -12.56
C SER A 186 -7.32 -12.95 -12.07
N ASP A 187 -7.37 -12.77 -10.76
CA ASP A 187 -7.50 -11.48 -10.07
C ASP A 187 -6.23 -10.62 -10.21
N SER A 188 -5.86 -10.28 -11.46
CA SER A 188 -4.68 -9.48 -11.75
C SER A 188 -4.99 -7.99 -11.60
N LEU A 189 -4.21 -7.31 -10.75
CA LEU A 189 -4.33 -5.86 -10.57
C LEU A 189 -3.99 -5.10 -11.85
N LEU A 190 -2.97 -5.55 -12.57
CA LEU A 190 -2.54 -4.91 -13.80
C LEU A 190 -3.59 -5.04 -14.91
N ARG A 191 -4.30 -6.17 -14.96
CA ARG A 191 -5.43 -6.36 -15.86
C ARG A 191 -6.54 -5.35 -15.59
N SER A 192 -6.88 -5.11 -14.33
CA SER A 192 -7.92 -4.13 -13.98
C SER A 192 -7.55 -2.71 -14.44
N GLU A 193 -6.28 -2.34 -14.41
CA GLU A 193 -5.82 -1.06 -14.96
C GLU A 193 -5.87 -1.04 -16.50
N ILE A 194 -5.51 -2.14 -17.17
CA ILE A 194 -5.66 -2.28 -18.64
C ILE A 194 -7.13 -2.17 -19.05
N GLN A 195 -8.04 -2.83 -18.32
CA GLN A 195 -9.47 -2.76 -18.61
C GLN A 195 -10.02 -1.34 -18.47
N ARG A 196 -9.56 -0.57 -17.47
CA ARG A 196 -9.90 0.85 -17.33
C ARG A 196 -9.37 1.67 -18.48
N ALA A 197 -8.12 1.45 -18.89
CA ALA A 197 -7.52 2.14 -20.04
C ALA A 197 -8.30 1.87 -21.33
N LEU A 198 -8.69 0.62 -21.57
CA LEU A 198 -9.54 0.25 -22.70
C LEU A 198 -10.94 0.90 -22.64
N GLY A 199 -11.51 1.02 -21.45
CA GLY A 199 -12.74 1.79 -21.24
C GLY A 199 -12.59 3.25 -21.64
N ARG A 200 -11.47 3.89 -21.30
CA ARG A 200 -11.13 5.26 -21.71
C ARG A 200 -10.92 5.38 -23.22
N TYR A 201 -10.21 4.41 -23.80
CA TYR A 201 -10.05 4.30 -25.25
C TYR A 201 -11.41 4.21 -25.96
N GLY A 202 -12.34 3.38 -25.44
CA GLY A 202 -13.71 3.28 -25.96
C GLY A 202 -14.53 4.57 -25.84
N LEU A 203 -14.15 5.50 -24.95
CA LEU A 203 -14.74 6.83 -24.80
C LEU A 203 -14.08 7.90 -25.69
N GLY A 204 -13.12 7.52 -26.55
CA GLY A 204 -12.51 8.39 -27.55
C GLY A 204 -11.13 8.94 -27.22
N LEU A 205 -10.48 8.51 -26.10
CA LEU A 205 -9.07 8.79 -25.89
C LEU A 205 -8.22 7.99 -26.89
N SER A 206 -7.01 8.51 -27.22
CA SER A 206 -6.06 7.69 -27.96
C SER A 206 -5.54 6.54 -27.10
N ILE A 207 -5.14 5.43 -27.71
CA ILE A 207 -4.62 4.27 -26.96
C ILE A 207 -3.32 4.61 -26.23
N GLU A 208 -2.50 5.51 -26.80
CA GLU A 208 -1.27 5.99 -26.23
C GLU A 208 -1.53 6.76 -24.92
N GLN A 209 -2.50 7.68 -24.95
CA GLN A 209 -2.92 8.44 -23.77
C GLN A 209 -3.51 7.53 -22.69
N ALA A 210 -4.32 6.55 -23.09
CA ALA A 210 -4.92 5.59 -22.17
C ALA A 210 -3.85 4.71 -21.50
N LEU A 211 -2.80 4.34 -22.22
CA LEU A 211 -1.67 3.60 -21.66
C LEU A 211 -0.83 4.47 -20.71
N GLU A 212 -0.50 5.71 -21.10
CA GLU A 212 0.26 6.64 -20.24
C GLU A 212 -0.46 6.90 -18.90
N GLU A 213 -1.80 6.91 -18.90
CA GLU A 213 -2.58 7.01 -17.67
C GLU A 213 -2.34 5.83 -16.72
N ILE A 214 -2.09 4.61 -17.21
CA ILE A 214 -1.75 3.44 -16.37
C ILE A 214 -0.48 3.73 -15.57
N GLY A 215 0.55 4.31 -16.19
CA GLY A 215 1.81 4.65 -15.53
C GLY A 215 1.61 5.58 -14.34
N SER A 216 0.89 6.68 -14.53
CA SER A 216 0.62 7.66 -13.48
C SER A 216 -0.26 7.09 -12.35
N ARG A 217 -1.27 6.28 -12.67
CA ARG A 217 -2.21 5.69 -11.71
C ARG A 217 -1.57 4.60 -10.86
N THR A 218 -0.68 3.79 -11.42
CA THR A 218 0.00 2.72 -10.69
C THR A 218 1.12 3.26 -9.79
N GLY A 219 1.79 4.33 -10.21
CA GLY A 219 2.93 4.92 -9.52
C GLY A 219 4.10 3.95 -9.38
N VAL A 220 4.25 3.02 -10.34
CA VAL A 220 5.35 2.07 -10.44
C VAL A 220 6.22 2.49 -11.63
N ASP A 221 7.47 2.83 -11.37
CA ASP A 221 8.39 3.37 -12.38
C ASP A 221 8.58 2.41 -13.56
N ASP A 222 8.72 1.09 -13.28
CA ASP A 222 8.88 0.09 -14.34
C ASP A 222 7.65 0.03 -15.26
N ILE A 223 6.43 0.20 -14.72
CA ILE A 223 5.20 0.23 -15.51
C ILE A 223 5.12 1.54 -16.31
N ALA A 224 5.45 2.67 -15.69
CA ALA A 224 5.45 3.96 -16.37
C ALA A 224 6.43 3.98 -17.56
N MET A 225 7.64 3.43 -17.36
CA MET A 225 8.64 3.30 -18.43
C MET A 225 8.16 2.35 -19.55
N PHE A 226 7.57 1.23 -19.18
CA PHE A 226 7.02 0.26 -20.13
C PHE A 226 5.90 0.87 -20.98
N VAL A 227 4.88 1.48 -20.35
CA VAL A 227 3.73 2.03 -21.08
C VAL A 227 4.13 3.22 -21.96
N SER A 228 5.07 4.07 -21.50
CA SER A 228 5.58 5.18 -22.31
C SER A 228 6.39 4.68 -23.52
N ALA A 229 7.22 3.64 -23.36
CA ALA A 229 7.96 3.03 -24.46
C ALA A 229 7.01 2.43 -25.51
N VAL A 230 5.97 1.71 -25.09
CA VAL A 230 4.94 1.14 -25.97
C VAL A 230 4.14 2.25 -26.67
N ALA A 231 3.72 3.28 -25.95
CA ALA A 231 3.00 4.43 -26.52
C ALA A 231 3.87 5.16 -27.56
N GLN A 232 5.15 5.35 -27.27
CA GLN A 232 6.09 5.99 -28.19
C GLN A 232 6.34 5.13 -29.43
N SER A 233 6.57 3.81 -29.28
CA SER A 233 6.73 2.88 -30.42
C SER A 233 5.51 2.94 -31.34
N LYS A 234 4.30 2.95 -30.78
CA LYS A 234 3.06 3.08 -31.54
C LYS A 234 2.95 4.40 -32.28
N ARG A 235 3.34 5.51 -31.63
CA ARG A 235 3.29 6.87 -32.20
C ARG A 235 4.25 7.06 -33.37
N ILE A 236 5.46 6.48 -33.27
CA ILE A 236 6.52 6.62 -34.28
C ILE A 236 6.37 5.54 -35.37
N GLY A 237 5.58 4.48 -35.15
CA GLY A 237 5.48 3.34 -36.06
C GLY A 237 6.73 2.47 -36.08
N SER A 238 7.51 2.48 -34.98
CA SER A 238 8.70 1.65 -34.83
C SER A 238 8.34 0.18 -34.53
N ASP A 239 9.34 -0.70 -34.63
CA ASP A 239 9.16 -2.12 -34.34
C ASP A 239 8.77 -2.34 -32.88
N LEU A 240 7.51 -2.71 -32.66
CA LEU A 240 6.94 -2.95 -31.34
C LEU A 240 7.57 -4.21 -30.70
N ASP A 241 7.94 -5.24 -31.49
CA ASP A 241 8.58 -6.44 -30.93
C ASP A 241 9.95 -6.13 -30.34
N ALA A 242 10.77 -5.33 -31.04
CA ALA A 242 12.05 -4.89 -30.52
C ALA A 242 11.88 -4.12 -29.21
N THR A 243 10.93 -3.19 -29.16
CA THR A 243 10.63 -2.42 -27.95
C THR A 243 10.19 -3.34 -26.79
N LEU A 244 9.29 -4.28 -27.04
CA LEU A 244 8.81 -5.21 -26.03
C LEU A 244 9.91 -6.14 -25.52
N ARG A 245 10.82 -6.58 -26.42
CA ARG A 245 11.96 -7.41 -26.06
C ARG A 245 12.93 -6.67 -25.13
N ASP A 246 13.25 -5.43 -25.44
CA ASP A 246 14.16 -4.62 -24.63
C ASP A 246 13.55 -4.34 -23.25
N GLN A 247 12.24 -4.04 -23.20
CA GLN A 247 11.51 -3.85 -21.94
C GLN A 247 11.44 -5.15 -21.11
N GLU A 248 11.25 -6.31 -21.76
CA GLU A 248 11.28 -7.60 -21.07
C GLU A 248 12.62 -7.86 -20.38
N ILE A 249 13.72 -7.66 -21.09
CA ILE A 249 15.08 -7.82 -20.57
C ILE A 249 15.30 -6.85 -19.39
N MET A 250 14.95 -5.59 -19.55
CA MET A 250 15.13 -4.54 -18.54
C MET A 250 14.36 -4.86 -17.25
N VAL A 251 13.08 -5.23 -17.37
CA VAL A 251 12.23 -5.54 -16.20
C VAL A 251 12.73 -6.81 -15.49
N ARG A 252 13.15 -7.85 -16.22
CA ARG A 252 13.74 -9.06 -15.63
C ARG A 252 15.05 -8.75 -14.91
N MET A 253 15.91 -7.91 -15.47
CA MET A 253 17.16 -7.46 -14.83
C MET A 253 16.84 -6.66 -13.54
N ASN A 254 15.90 -5.74 -13.59
CA ASN A 254 15.49 -4.97 -12.43
C ASN A 254 14.96 -5.86 -11.30
N GLN A 255 14.15 -6.88 -11.62
CA GLN A 255 13.69 -7.85 -10.65
C GLN A 255 14.83 -8.65 -10.01
N ARG A 256 15.79 -9.12 -10.84
CA ARG A 256 16.96 -9.82 -10.34
C ARG A 256 17.80 -8.94 -9.42
N ASN A 257 18.09 -7.71 -9.82
CA ASN A 257 18.86 -6.76 -9.04
C ASN A 257 18.18 -6.46 -7.69
N ARG A 258 16.87 -6.28 -7.67
CA ARG A 258 16.10 -6.10 -6.42
C ARG A 258 16.16 -7.32 -5.51
N SER A 259 16.08 -8.52 -6.08
CA SER A 259 16.19 -9.77 -5.30
C SER A 259 17.58 -9.91 -4.68
N THR A 260 18.62 -9.60 -5.44
CA THR A 260 20.02 -9.61 -4.96
C THR A 260 20.21 -8.53 -3.87
N ALA A 261 19.69 -7.32 -4.07
CA ALA A 261 19.77 -6.25 -3.07
C ALA A 261 19.05 -6.64 -1.76
N LYS A 262 17.88 -7.29 -1.85
CA LYS A 262 17.16 -7.80 -0.67
C LYS A 262 17.97 -8.87 0.04
N ALA A 263 18.62 -9.79 -0.69
CA ALA A 263 19.49 -10.81 -0.10
C ALA A 263 20.72 -10.20 0.59
N ALA A 264 21.37 -9.22 -0.04
CA ALA A 264 22.49 -8.49 0.54
C ALA A 264 22.10 -7.73 1.83
N ALA A 265 20.90 -7.12 1.85
CA ALA A 265 20.39 -6.42 3.04
C ALA A 265 20.16 -7.34 4.24
N VAL A 266 19.92 -8.64 4.03
CA VAL A 266 19.82 -9.62 5.12
C VAL A 266 21.17 -9.80 5.78
N GLY A 267 22.26 -9.92 5.02
CA GLY A 267 23.63 -10.01 5.58
C GLY A 267 23.98 -8.80 6.44
N THR A 268 23.70 -7.59 5.97
CA THR A 268 23.92 -6.36 6.74
C THR A 268 23.09 -6.32 8.04
N LYS A 269 21.84 -6.80 8.01
CA LYS A 269 21.00 -6.89 9.22
C LYS A 269 21.55 -7.88 10.21
N LEU A 270 22.07 -9.03 9.77
CA LEU A 270 22.71 -10.01 10.63
C LEU A 270 23.96 -9.44 11.31
N LEU A 271 24.80 -8.70 10.58
CA LEU A 271 25.94 -7.99 11.15
C LEU A 271 25.53 -6.95 12.18
N ALA A 272 24.45 -6.19 11.93
CA ALA A 272 23.93 -5.21 12.87
C ALA A 272 23.39 -5.87 14.17
N VAL A 273 22.74 -7.02 14.05
CA VAL A 273 22.28 -7.79 15.22
C VAL A 273 23.48 -8.37 15.98
N LEU A 274 24.45 -8.95 15.26
CA LEU A 274 25.66 -9.50 15.87
C LEU A 274 26.41 -8.42 16.62
N GLY A 275 26.67 -7.26 16.00
CA GLY A 275 27.39 -6.16 16.65
C GLY A 275 26.60 -5.45 17.75
N GLY A 276 25.26 -5.30 17.56
CA GLY A 276 24.39 -4.57 18.50
C GLY A 276 24.00 -5.36 19.76
N ILE A 277 23.94 -6.68 19.66
CA ILE A 277 23.53 -7.55 20.79
C ILE A 277 24.73 -8.28 21.38
N TYR A 278 25.49 -9.00 20.57
CA TYR A 278 26.57 -9.85 21.07
C TYR A 278 27.78 -9.05 21.53
N LEU A 279 28.07 -7.90 20.92
CA LEU A 279 29.26 -7.10 21.38
C LEU A 279 29.03 -6.51 22.77
N PRO A 280 27.90 -5.88 23.13
CA PRO A 280 27.66 -5.44 24.51
C PRO A 280 27.61 -6.60 25.49
N GLU A 281 27.00 -7.73 25.13
CA GLU A 281 26.94 -8.93 25.97
C GLU A 281 28.34 -9.46 26.27
N PHE A 282 29.22 -9.56 25.29
CA PHE A 282 30.60 -9.99 25.43
C PHE A 282 31.42 -9.04 26.31
N VAL A 283 31.22 -7.72 26.15
CA VAL A 283 31.87 -6.71 26.98
C VAL A 283 31.47 -6.87 28.46
N ILE A 284 30.18 -7.03 28.73
CA ILE A 284 29.66 -7.23 30.09
C ILE A 284 30.26 -8.50 30.72
N LEU A 285 30.28 -9.60 29.96
CA LEU A 285 30.74 -10.89 30.40
C LEU A 285 32.23 -10.88 30.79
N ILE A 286 33.04 -10.03 30.15
CA ILE A 286 34.48 -9.89 30.49
C ILE A 286 34.69 -8.81 31.55
N VAL A 287 34.07 -7.65 31.42
CA VAL A 287 34.32 -6.48 32.27
C VAL A 287 33.80 -6.71 33.69
N VAL A 288 32.64 -7.35 33.86
CA VAL A 288 32.05 -7.56 35.20
C VAL A 288 32.93 -8.44 36.07
N PRO A 289 33.40 -9.65 35.69
CA PRO A 289 34.26 -10.47 36.54
C PRO A 289 35.62 -9.85 36.74
N LEU A 290 36.17 -9.16 35.74
CA LEU A 290 37.45 -8.46 35.90
C LEU A 290 37.36 -7.36 36.95
N PHE A 291 36.33 -6.54 36.89
CA PHE A 291 36.08 -5.45 37.83
C PHE A 291 35.82 -5.98 39.23
N TRP A 292 35.07 -7.09 39.35
CA TRP A 292 34.80 -7.76 40.61
C TRP A 292 36.11 -8.31 41.25
N GLY A 293 36.98 -8.93 40.45
CA GLY A 293 38.28 -9.45 40.93
C GLY A 293 39.23 -8.35 41.39
N ILE A 294 39.21 -7.17 40.75
CA ILE A 294 40.00 -6.01 41.17
C ILE A 294 39.45 -5.43 42.48
N MET A 295 38.11 -5.29 42.60
CA MET A 295 37.46 -4.79 43.81
C MET A 295 37.76 -5.67 45.04
N GLN A 296 37.70 -7.00 44.89
CA GLN A 296 38.04 -7.92 45.98
C GLN A 296 39.50 -7.81 46.42
N ARG A 297 40.45 -7.52 45.53
CA ARG A 297 41.86 -7.32 45.86
C ARG A 297 42.16 -5.95 46.45
N ALA A 298 41.35 -4.95 46.19
CA ALA A 298 41.57 -3.59 46.68
C ALA A 298 40.94 -3.34 48.06
N PHE A 299 39.90 -4.06 48.42
CA PHE A 299 39.08 -3.84 49.63
C PHE A 299 38.98 -5.09 50.56
N GLY A 300 39.53 -6.22 50.16
CA GLY A 300 39.69 -7.41 51.00
C GLY A 300 41.17 -7.61 51.38
#